data_759db4f8f81ee9599389174da1501902
#
_entry.id   759db4f8f81ee9599389174da1501902
#
_cell.length_a   1.000
_cell.length_b   1.000
_cell.length_c   1.000
_cell.angle_alpha   90.00
_cell.angle_beta   90.00
_cell.angle_gamma   90.00
#
_symmetry.space_group_name_H-M   'P 1'
#
loop_
_entity.id
_entity.type
_entity.pdbx_description
1 polymer ?
#
loop_
_entity_poly.entity_id
_entity_poly.type
_entity_poly.pdbx_seq_one_letter_code
_entity_poly.pdbx_strand_id
1 'polypeptide(L)'
;MDKNEMTENKENVVIDDFDFSLIADFFKRVDRQGPGGEWETRLATSLIPDFKRKIRIADMGCGKGSQTFVLADEYDAEIDAVDLLPEMMEGIRKKIQANGLEDCVHPIQASMDDLPFGKESYDLIWAEGSIFIIGYEKGLSYWREFLKPGGFIAVTECSWLGKKRPENMSWIQDNLPEIGTIEQKIHQMAEAGYEPYAHFILPETCWTKNYYAPMKPAMEAFLKDHPGDPKAQVFIDRLKEEIAYYEENKDCFGYVFYIGRKV
;
A
#
# COMPACT_ATOMS: atom_id res chain seq x y z
N MET A 1 0.23 34.73 29.94
CA MET A 1 1.45 34.46 29.13
C MET A 1 1.28 33.08 28.56
N ASP A 2 0.77 33.09 27.35
CA ASP A 2 0.50 31.86 26.59
C ASP A 2 1.78 31.29 26.02
N LYS A 3 1.98 30.00 26.21
CA LYS A 3 2.83 29.20 25.34
C LYS A 3 2.02 28.05 24.83
N ASN A 4 1.39 28.27 23.66
CA ASN A 4 0.99 27.21 22.76
C ASN A 4 2.26 26.54 22.25
N GLU A 5 2.62 25.41 22.78
CA GLU A 5 3.48 24.46 22.13
C GLU A 5 2.59 23.62 21.20
N MET A 6 2.51 24.06 19.94
CA MET A 6 2.12 23.22 18.84
C MET A 6 3.16 22.10 18.75
N THR A 7 2.77 20.92 19.17
CA THR A 7 3.47 19.69 18.80
C THR A 7 3.34 19.53 17.29
N GLU A 8 4.38 19.91 16.55
CA GLU A 8 4.52 19.54 15.13
C GLU A 8 4.52 18.02 15.05
N ASN A 9 3.44 17.48 14.53
CA ASN A 9 3.38 16.12 14.06
C ASN A 9 4.44 16.01 12.93
N LYS A 10 5.49 15.28 13.16
CA LYS A 10 6.41 14.86 12.10
C LYS A 10 5.70 13.81 11.25
N GLU A 11 4.80 14.25 10.40
CA GLU A 11 4.30 13.44 9.28
C GLU A 11 5.48 13.15 8.35
N ASN A 12 5.53 11.91 7.86
CA ASN A 12 6.62 11.41 7.03
C ASN A 12 6.93 12.38 5.87
N VAL A 13 8.11 12.94 5.88
CA VAL A 13 8.63 14.02 5.00
C VAL A 13 8.60 13.67 3.49
N VAL A 14 8.21 12.46 3.12
CA VAL A 14 8.21 11.99 1.71
C VAL A 14 7.11 12.62 0.86
N ILE A 15 6.06 13.17 1.47
CA ILE A 15 4.86 13.67 0.74
C ILE A 15 4.78 15.20 0.74
N ASP A 16 5.33 15.91 1.73
CA ASP A 16 5.14 17.36 1.90
C ASP A 16 5.80 18.26 0.83
N ASP A 17 6.78 17.76 0.07
CA ASP A 17 7.46 18.53 -0.98
C ASP A 17 6.84 18.34 -2.38
N PHE A 18 5.81 17.48 -2.54
CA PHE A 18 5.19 17.22 -3.83
C PHE A 18 3.75 17.73 -3.90
N ASP A 19 3.45 18.32 -5.05
CA ASP A 19 2.10 18.64 -5.45
C ASP A 19 1.31 17.32 -5.64
N PHE A 20 0.39 17.02 -4.71
CA PHE A 20 -0.49 15.83 -4.77
C PHE A 20 -1.18 15.68 -6.12
N SER A 21 -1.42 16.80 -6.82
CA SER A 21 -2.04 16.79 -8.13
C SER A 21 -1.15 16.15 -9.20
N LEU A 22 0.17 16.34 -9.13
CA LEU A 22 1.13 15.69 -10.03
C LEU A 22 1.24 14.20 -9.77
N ILE A 23 1.24 13.79 -8.48
CA ILE A 23 1.25 12.38 -8.10
C ILE A 23 0.00 11.69 -8.64
N ALA A 24 -1.18 12.24 -8.39
CA ALA A 24 -2.45 11.71 -8.85
C ALA A 24 -2.51 11.66 -10.39
N ASP A 25 -2.07 12.74 -11.08
CA ASP A 25 -2.01 12.79 -12.54
C ASP A 25 -1.07 11.74 -13.13
N PHE A 26 0.06 11.47 -12.48
CA PHE A 26 0.95 10.40 -12.93
C PHE A 26 0.35 9.02 -12.71
N PHE A 27 -0.04 8.70 -11.47
CA PHE A 27 -0.49 7.35 -11.10
C PHE A 27 -1.81 6.94 -11.73
N LYS A 28 -2.68 7.88 -12.16
CA LYS A 28 -3.86 7.51 -12.96
C LYS A 28 -3.52 6.86 -14.31
N ARG A 29 -2.27 7.02 -14.82
CA ARG A 29 -1.81 6.51 -16.10
C ARG A 29 -1.36 5.05 -16.04
N VAL A 30 -1.12 4.51 -14.86
CA VAL A 30 -0.73 3.12 -14.64
C VAL A 30 -1.84 2.35 -13.92
N ASP A 31 -1.91 1.04 -14.15
CA ASP A 31 -2.97 0.24 -13.53
C ASP A 31 -2.66 -0.12 -12.07
N ARG A 32 -1.38 -0.23 -11.72
CA ARG A 32 -0.92 -0.55 -10.36
C ARG A 32 -0.04 0.58 -9.84
N GLN A 33 -0.27 1.01 -8.60
CA GLN A 33 0.38 2.16 -7.98
C GLN A 33 1.50 1.76 -7.02
N GLY A 34 1.78 0.44 -6.89
CA GLY A 34 2.84 -0.10 -6.05
C GLY A 34 3.26 -1.50 -6.50
N PRO A 35 4.41 -2.00 -6.00
CA PRO A 35 4.86 -3.36 -6.29
C PRO A 35 3.88 -4.42 -5.79
N GLY A 36 3.66 -5.45 -6.59
CA GLY A 36 2.76 -6.55 -6.27
C GLY A 36 2.31 -7.29 -7.53
N GLY A 37 1.37 -8.22 -7.38
CA GLY A 37 0.82 -8.98 -8.50
C GLY A 37 -0.39 -9.80 -8.10
N GLU A 38 -1.21 -10.14 -9.08
CA GLU A 38 -2.42 -10.96 -8.88
C GLU A 38 -2.08 -12.30 -8.21
N TRP A 39 -1.00 -12.94 -8.64
CA TRP A 39 -0.57 -14.22 -8.08
C TRP A 39 -0.18 -14.09 -6.60
N GLU A 40 0.51 -13.02 -6.23
CA GLU A 40 0.94 -12.77 -4.85
C GLU A 40 -0.24 -12.43 -3.95
N THR A 41 -1.22 -11.67 -4.46
CA THR A 41 -2.49 -11.44 -3.77
C THR A 41 -3.23 -12.77 -3.53
N ARG A 42 -3.36 -13.64 -4.56
CA ARG A 42 -3.98 -14.97 -4.42
C ARG A 42 -3.19 -15.89 -3.50
N LEU A 43 -1.86 -15.83 -3.51
CA LEU A 43 -1.05 -16.58 -2.55
C LEU A 43 -1.36 -16.13 -1.11
N ALA A 44 -1.45 -14.83 -0.87
CA ALA A 44 -1.76 -14.31 0.46
C ALA A 44 -3.17 -14.71 0.91
N THR A 45 -4.20 -14.67 0.02
CA THR A 45 -5.54 -15.14 0.34
C THR A 45 -5.56 -16.62 0.70
N SER A 46 -4.77 -17.45 -0.01
CA SER A 46 -4.70 -18.90 0.25
C SER A 46 -4.07 -19.28 1.59
N LEU A 47 -3.30 -18.37 2.20
CA LEU A 47 -2.70 -18.54 3.52
C LEU A 47 -3.68 -18.18 4.65
N ILE A 48 -4.76 -17.47 4.36
CA ILE A 48 -5.80 -17.12 5.33
C ILE A 48 -6.86 -18.23 5.34
N PRO A 49 -7.29 -18.72 6.52
CA PRO A 49 -8.33 -19.75 6.60
C PRO A 49 -9.63 -19.30 5.94
N ASP A 50 -10.29 -20.22 5.22
CA ASP A 50 -11.60 -19.98 4.62
C ASP A 50 -12.64 -19.64 5.69
N PHE A 51 -13.30 -18.51 5.55
CA PHE A 51 -14.31 -18.01 6.47
C PHE A 51 -15.63 -18.79 6.43
N LYS A 52 -15.89 -19.57 5.39
CA LYS A 52 -17.13 -20.39 5.19
C LYS A 52 -18.43 -19.57 5.27
N ARG A 53 -18.37 -18.26 5.06
CA ARG A 53 -19.50 -17.32 5.08
C ARG A 53 -19.14 -16.06 4.33
N LYS A 54 -20.13 -15.24 3.99
CA LYS A 54 -19.92 -13.89 3.48
C LYS A 54 -19.19 -13.05 4.53
N ILE A 55 -18.15 -12.32 4.12
CA ILE A 55 -17.30 -11.50 4.99
C ILE A 55 -17.31 -10.03 4.60
N ARG A 56 -16.81 -9.17 5.47
CA ARG A 56 -16.51 -7.78 5.17
C ARG A 56 -15.00 -7.55 5.11
N ILE A 57 -14.56 -6.95 4.02
CA ILE A 57 -13.16 -6.61 3.77
C ILE A 57 -13.03 -5.09 3.67
N ALA A 58 -11.96 -4.53 4.27
CA ALA A 58 -11.50 -3.17 3.97
C ALA A 58 -10.17 -3.25 3.23
N ASP A 59 -10.11 -2.70 2.01
CA ASP A 59 -8.89 -2.60 1.21
C ASP A 59 -8.35 -1.17 1.32
N MET A 60 -7.26 -1.00 2.08
CA MET A 60 -6.68 0.28 2.45
C MET A 60 -5.62 0.74 1.44
N GLY A 61 -5.85 1.89 0.81
CA GLY A 61 -5.03 2.34 -0.30
C GLY A 61 -5.25 1.49 -1.54
N CYS A 62 -6.53 1.29 -1.90
CA CYS A 62 -6.93 0.39 -2.98
C CYS A 62 -6.45 0.83 -4.36
N GLY A 63 -6.05 2.10 -4.54
CA GLY A 63 -5.70 2.66 -5.83
C GLY A 63 -6.82 2.47 -6.85
N LYS A 64 -6.47 1.93 -8.01
CA LYS A 64 -7.43 1.58 -9.07
C LYS A 64 -7.97 0.14 -8.95
N GLY A 65 -7.82 -0.49 -7.77
CA GLY A 65 -8.46 -1.75 -7.42
C GLY A 65 -7.71 -3.01 -7.85
N SER A 66 -6.40 -2.97 -8.12
CA SER A 66 -5.68 -4.15 -8.62
C SER A 66 -5.81 -5.36 -7.72
N GLN A 67 -5.66 -5.21 -6.40
CA GLN A 67 -5.89 -6.27 -5.42
C GLN A 67 -7.37 -6.41 -5.07
N THR A 68 -8.16 -5.31 -5.06
CA THR A 68 -9.59 -5.33 -4.72
C THR A 68 -10.37 -6.34 -5.56
N PHE A 69 -10.10 -6.39 -6.89
CA PHE A 69 -10.78 -7.32 -7.79
C PHE A 69 -10.37 -8.77 -7.57
N VAL A 70 -9.13 -9.01 -7.17
CA VAL A 70 -8.68 -10.36 -6.75
C VAL A 70 -9.41 -10.79 -5.48
N LEU A 71 -9.54 -9.89 -4.50
CA LEU A 71 -10.28 -10.17 -3.27
C LEU A 71 -11.75 -10.47 -3.54
N ALA A 72 -12.38 -9.75 -4.48
CA ALA A 72 -13.77 -10.00 -4.89
C ALA A 72 -13.96 -11.34 -5.61
N ASP A 73 -12.92 -11.85 -6.28
CA ASP A 73 -12.91 -13.16 -6.93
C ASP A 73 -12.66 -14.31 -5.92
N GLU A 74 -11.81 -14.07 -4.91
CA GLU A 74 -11.42 -15.10 -3.94
C GLU A 74 -12.42 -15.27 -2.79
N TYR A 75 -13.21 -14.24 -2.46
CA TYR A 75 -14.09 -14.25 -1.30
C TYR A 75 -15.54 -13.90 -1.66
N ASP A 76 -16.50 -14.58 -1.04
CA ASP A 76 -17.87 -14.05 -0.93
C ASP A 76 -17.83 -12.90 0.09
N ALA A 77 -17.74 -11.65 -0.40
CA ALA A 77 -17.46 -10.50 0.44
C ALA A 77 -18.20 -9.23 0.05
N GLU A 78 -18.37 -8.34 1.03
CA GLU A 78 -18.57 -6.90 0.85
C GLU A 78 -17.23 -6.22 1.06
N ILE A 79 -16.74 -5.46 0.07
CA ILE A 79 -15.41 -4.85 0.09
C ILE A 79 -15.56 -3.34 0.10
N ASP A 80 -15.13 -2.70 1.16
CA ASP A 80 -14.95 -1.26 1.23
C ASP A 80 -13.54 -0.91 0.72
N ALA A 81 -13.47 -0.36 -0.50
CA ALA A 81 -12.22 -0.02 -1.18
C ALA A 81 -11.86 1.45 -0.92
N VAL A 82 -10.85 1.68 -0.08
CA VAL A 82 -10.49 3.02 0.43
C VAL A 82 -9.28 3.58 -0.29
N ASP A 83 -9.41 4.81 -0.77
CA ASP A 83 -8.26 5.61 -1.22
C ASP A 83 -8.55 7.10 -1.03
N LEU A 84 -7.50 7.91 -0.88
CA LEU A 84 -7.62 9.35 -0.67
C LEU A 84 -7.84 10.10 -2.00
N LEU A 85 -7.21 9.62 -3.08
CA LEU A 85 -7.12 10.35 -4.34
C LEU A 85 -8.40 10.20 -5.19
N PRO A 86 -9.06 11.31 -5.57
CA PRO A 86 -10.27 11.28 -6.41
C PRO A 86 -10.07 10.53 -7.73
N GLU A 87 -8.88 10.64 -8.34
CA GLU A 87 -8.52 10.00 -9.60
C GLU A 87 -8.49 8.47 -9.47
N MET A 88 -8.04 7.95 -8.32
CA MET A 88 -8.07 6.52 -8.02
C MET A 88 -9.52 6.06 -7.85
N MET A 89 -10.32 6.85 -7.11
CA MET A 89 -11.75 6.58 -6.93
C MET A 89 -12.54 6.60 -8.23
N GLU A 90 -12.22 7.49 -9.16
CA GLU A 90 -12.82 7.47 -10.49
C GLU A 90 -12.40 6.22 -11.29
N GLY A 91 -11.11 5.86 -11.21
CA GLY A 91 -10.55 4.70 -11.88
C GLY A 91 -11.18 3.39 -11.41
N ILE A 92 -11.30 3.19 -10.10
CA ILE A 92 -11.89 1.97 -9.54
C ILE A 92 -13.40 1.88 -9.83
N ARG A 93 -14.17 2.99 -9.75
CA ARG A 93 -15.61 2.99 -10.09
C ARG A 93 -15.86 2.53 -11.52
N LYS A 94 -15.06 3.00 -12.48
CA LYS A 94 -15.17 2.54 -13.89
C LYS A 94 -14.93 1.05 -14.02
N LYS A 95 -13.94 0.50 -13.30
CA LYS A 95 -13.63 -0.92 -13.32
C LYS A 95 -14.71 -1.76 -12.60
N ILE A 96 -15.25 -1.29 -11.49
CA ILE A 96 -16.36 -1.94 -10.77
C ILE A 96 -17.55 -2.10 -11.73
N GLN A 97 -17.96 -1.02 -12.39
CA GLN A 97 -19.06 -1.05 -13.35
C GLN A 97 -18.78 -1.99 -14.54
N ALA A 98 -17.55 -1.95 -15.08
CA ALA A 98 -17.18 -2.80 -16.21
C ALA A 98 -17.17 -4.30 -15.87
N ASN A 99 -17.01 -4.66 -14.59
CA ASN A 99 -16.97 -6.04 -14.10
C ASN A 99 -18.29 -6.49 -13.41
N GLY A 100 -19.28 -5.59 -13.27
CA GLY A 100 -20.57 -5.92 -12.63
C GLY A 100 -20.43 -6.21 -11.12
N LEU A 101 -19.57 -5.47 -10.44
CA LEU A 101 -19.25 -5.67 -9.01
C LEU A 101 -19.84 -4.60 -8.10
N GLU A 102 -20.82 -3.81 -8.58
CA GLU A 102 -21.44 -2.70 -7.84
C GLU A 102 -22.13 -3.16 -6.56
N ASP A 103 -22.60 -4.39 -6.53
CA ASP A 103 -23.31 -4.97 -5.38
C ASP A 103 -22.37 -5.44 -4.26
N CYS A 104 -21.05 -5.52 -4.50
CA CYS A 104 -20.10 -6.07 -3.53
C CYS A 104 -18.82 -5.26 -3.32
N VAL A 105 -18.49 -4.30 -4.19
CA VAL A 105 -17.31 -3.43 -4.04
C VAL A 105 -17.75 -1.97 -3.93
N HIS A 106 -17.45 -1.34 -2.80
CA HIS A 106 -17.88 -0.01 -2.44
C HIS A 106 -16.68 0.93 -2.32
N PRO A 107 -16.45 1.82 -3.30
CA PRO A 107 -15.34 2.76 -3.25
C PRO A 107 -15.62 3.89 -2.24
N ILE A 108 -14.71 4.06 -1.28
CA ILE A 108 -14.79 5.06 -0.21
C ILE A 108 -13.60 6.02 -0.33
N GLN A 109 -13.89 7.30 -0.57
CA GLN A 109 -12.84 8.32 -0.56
C GLN A 109 -12.62 8.79 0.88
N ALA A 110 -11.49 8.34 1.48
CA ALA A 110 -11.11 8.69 2.85
C ALA A 110 -9.59 8.57 3.03
N SER A 111 -9.07 9.24 4.05
CA SER A 111 -7.71 9.01 4.52
C SER A 111 -7.64 7.70 5.31
N MET A 112 -6.56 6.94 5.12
CA MET A 112 -6.33 5.67 5.83
C MET A 112 -6.12 5.84 7.34
N ASP A 113 -5.86 7.06 7.82
CA ASP A 113 -5.69 7.40 9.23
C ASP A 113 -6.88 8.18 9.82
N ASP A 114 -7.94 8.42 9.01
CA ASP A 114 -9.21 9.02 9.44
C ASP A 114 -10.38 8.32 8.73
N LEU A 115 -10.75 7.15 9.22
CA LEU A 115 -11.70 6.25 8.57
C LEU A 115 -13.10 6.36 9.19
N PRO A 116 -14.17 6.41 8.37
CA PRO A 116 -15.55 6.47 8.85
C PRO A 116 -16.09 5.10 9.30
N PHE A 117 -15.25 4.27 9.90
CA PHE A 117 -15.58 2.89 10.21
C PHE A 117 -15.96 2.67 11.67
N GLY A 118 -16.95 1.80 11.89
CA GLY A 118 -17.26 1.31 13.22
C GLY A 118 -16.23 0.30 13.71
N LYS A 119 -16.07 0.21 15.03
CA LYS A 119 -15.21 -0.82 15.63
C LYS A 119 -15.72 -2.21 15.27
N GLU A 120 -14.79 -3.16 15.13
CA GLU A 120 -15.08 -4.59 14.89
C GLU A 120 -16.04 -4.84 13.70
N SER A 121 -15.90 -4.05 12.63
CA SER A 121 -16.75 -4.12 11.44
C SER A 121 -16.25 -5.10 10.39
N TYR A 122 -14.96 -5.40 10.36
CA TYR A 122 -14.33 -6.16 9.29
C TYR A 122 -13.80 -7.51 9.76
N ASP A 123 -13.89 -8.48 8.86
CA ASP A 123 -13.31 -9.82 9.04
C ASP A 123 -11.87 -9.85 8.54
N LEU A 124 -11.56 -9.02 7.52
CA LEU A 124 -10.26 -8.90 6.89
C LEU A 124 -9.96 -7.44 6.56
N ILE A 125 -8.75 -6.99 6.90
CA ILE A 125 -8.17 -5.73 6.42
C ILE A 125 -7.01 -6.06 5.50
N TRP A 126 -6.97 -5.39 4.35
CA TRP A 126 -5.97 -5.59 3.31
C TRP A 126 -5.27 -4.29 2.96
N ALA A 127 -3.94 -4.33 2.71
CA ALA A 127 -3.20 -3.16 2.25
C ALA A 127 -1.95 -3.59 1.46
N GLU A 128 -1.92 -3.37 0.16
CA GLU A 128 -0.74 -3.62 -0.67
C GLU A 128 -0.06 -2.31 -1.06
N GLY A 129 1.19 -2.12 -0.61
CA GLY A 129 2.00 -0.96 -0.97
C GLY A 129 1.46 0.37 -0.44
N SER A 130 0.77 0.39 0.70
CA SER A 130 0.09 1.58 1.20
C SER A 130 0.28 1.86 2.70
N ILE A 131 0.48 0.85 3.54
CA ILE A 131 0.55 1.04 5.01
C ILE A 131 1.70 1.98 5.42
N PHE A 132 2.81 1.99 4.67
CA PHE A 132 3.97 2.86 4.95
C PHE A 132 3.60 4.36 4.93
N ILE A 133 2.53 4.77 4.23
CA ILE A 133 2.08 6.16 4.12
C ILE A 133 1.71 6.72 5.50
N ILE A 134 1.09 5.90 6.33
CA ILE A 134 0.69 6.30 7.69
C ILE A 134 1.62 5.73 8.77
N GLY A 135 2.61 4.92 8.37
CA GLY A 135 3.53 4.19 9.24
C GLY A 135 3.02 2.80 9.61
N TYR A 136 3.93 1.80 9.56
CA TYR A 136 3.58 0.39 9.77
C TYR A 136 2.96 0.12 11.14
N GLU A 137 3.61 0.57 12.22
CA GLU A 137 3.10 0.37 13.60
C GLU A 137 1.80 1.13 13.84
N LYS A 138 1.71 2.38 13.35
CA LYS A 138 0.50 3.20 13.45
C LYS A 138 -0.65 2.55 12.70
N GLY A 139 -0.43 2.10 11.46
CA GLY A 139 -1.44 1.44 10.65
C GLY A 139 -1.95 0.16 11.31
N LEU A 140 -1.05 -0.72 11.75
CA LEU A 140 -1.41 -1.94 12.46
C LEU A 140 -2.26 -1.66 13.70
N SER A 141 -1.83 -0.71 14.55
CA SER A 141 -2.51 -0.38 15.81
C SER A 141 -3.88 0.25 15.56
N TYR A 142 -3.98 1.20 14.63
CA TYR A 142 -5.22 1.91 14.34
C TYR A 142 -6.25 1.01 13.65
N TRP A 143 -5.84 0.29 12.61
CA TRP A 143 -6.76 -0.57 11.86
C TRP A 143 -7.23 -1.79 12.66
N ARG A 144 -6.48 -2.20 13.69
CA ARG A 144 -6.90 -3.26 14.62
C ARG A 144 -8.25 -2.98 15.27
N GLU A 145 -8.60 -1.71 15.49
CA GLU A 145 -9.89 -1.35 16.10
C GLU A 145 -11.07 -1.76 15.21
N PHE A 146 -10.90 -1.75 13.90
CA PHE A 146 -11.95 -2.09 12.94
C PHE A 146 -12.08 -3.59 12.67
N LEU A 147 -11.08 -4.38 13.02
CA LEU A 147 -11.13 -5.84 12.90
C LEU A 147 -11.98 -6.46 14.03
N LYS A 148 -12.83 -7.40 13.65
CA LYS A 148 -13.51 -8.30 14.59
C LYS A 148 -12.48 -9.14 15.36
N PRO A 149 -12.83 -9.63 16.59
CA PRO A 149 -12.00 -10.62 17.27
C PRO A 149 -11.76 -11.85 16.36
N GLY A 150 -10.49 -12.25 16.25
CA GLY A 150 -10.07 -13.33 15.35
C GLY A 150 -10.04 -13.00 13.86
N GLY A 151 -10.34 -11.74 13.48
CA GLY A 151 -10.19 -11.23 12.11
C GLY A 151 -8.73 -11.13 11.70
N PHE A 152 -8.48 -11.01 10.40
CA PHE A 152 -7.14 -11.01 9.83
C PHE A 152 -6.76 -9.64 9.26
N ILE A 153 -5.47 -9.34 9.32
CA ILE A 153 -4.84 -8.26 8.56
C ILE A 153 -3.81 -8.86 7.61
N ALA A 154 -3.75 -8.35 6.39
CA ALA A 154 -2.78 -8.75 5.38
C ALA A 154 -2.20 -7.48 4.73
N VAL A 155 -0.91 -7.23 4.91
CA VAL A 155 -0.26 -6.00 4.45
C VAL A 155 1.08 -6.29 3.79
N THR A 156 1.48 -5.48 2.83
CA THR A 156 2.86 -5.49 2.32
C THR A 156 3.65 -4.32 2.87
N GLU A 157 4.88 -4.61 3.31
CA GLU A 157 5.78 -3.60 3.86
C GLU A 157 7.21 -3.86 3.41
N CYS A 158 7.97 -2.77 3.18
CA CYS A 158 9.36 -2.85 2.76
C CYS A 158 10.25 -3.36 3.90
N SER A 159 11.07 -4.36 3.60
CA SER A 159 11.88 -5.02 4.61
C SER A 159 13.25 -5.45 4.07
N TRP A 160 14.22 -5.58 4.95
CA TRP A 160 15.51 -6.18 4.64
C TRP A 160 15.35 -7.67 4.37
N LEU A 161 15.76 -8.13 3.19
CA LEU A 161 15.65 -9.54 2.79
C LEU A 161 16.74 -10.45 3.39
N GLY A 162 17.76 -9.85 3.97
CA GLY A 162 18.88 -10.57 4.58
C GLY A 162 19.82 -9.63 5.33
N LYS A 163 21.09 -10.03 5.43
CA LYS A 163 22.15 -9.24 6.12
C LYS A 163 22.81 -8.20 5.21
N LYS A 164 22.69 -8.35 3.89
CA LYS A 164 23.26 -7.40 2.92
C LYS A 164 22.56 -6.05 3.03
N ARG A 165 23.31 -4.99 2.91
CA ARG A 165 22.82 -3.61 2.89
C ARG A 165 23.39 -2.89 1.69
N PRO A 166 22.69 -1.87 1.14
CA PRO A 166 23.25 -0.99 0.14
C PRO A 166 24.51 -0.30 0.65
N GLU A 167 25.46 -0.01 -0.25
CA GLU A 167 26.63 0.80 0.10
C GLU A 167 26.24 2.23 0.44
N ASN A 168 25.31 2.80 -0.34
CA ASN A 168 24.72 4.12 -0.08
C ASN A 168 23.38 3.95 0.65
N MET A 169 23.34 4.27 1.93
CA MET A 169 22.15 4.19 2.77
C MET A 169 21.31 5.46 2.79
N SER A 170 21.78 6.59 2.18
CA SER A 170 21.06 7.86 2.27
C SER A 170 19.68 7.77 1.63
N TRP A 171 19.58 7.16 0.45
CA TRP A 171 18.30 6.97 -0.22
C TRP A 171 17.29 6.19 0.64
N ILE A 172 17.74 5.14 1.33
CA ILE A 172 16.89 4.36 2.26
C ILE A 172 16.43 5.22 3.43
N GLN A 173 17.33 6.02 4.03
CA GLN A 173 16.99 6.88 5.16
C GLN A 173 15.94 7.93 4.79
N ASP A 174 16.01 8.45 3.57
CA ASP A 174 15.10 9.48 3.08
C ASP A 174 13.76 8.91 2.60
N ASN A 175 13.74 7.70 2.01
CA ASN A 175 12.55 7.16 1.34
C ASN A 175 11.89 5.98 2.07
N LEU A 176 12.63 5.25 2.90
CA LEU A 176 12.15 4.08 3.64
C LEU A 176 12.59 4.14 5.12
N PRO A 177 12.25 5.21 5.85
CA PRO A 177 12.77 5.45 7.21
C PRO A 177 12.37 4.36 8.22
N GLU A 178 11.26 3.67 7.98
CA GLU A 178 10.76 2.59 8.84
C GLU A 178 11.23 1.20 8.41
N ILE A 179 12.12 1.07 7.41
CA ILE A 179 12.57 -0.25 6.95
C ILE A 179 13.22 -1.02 8.10
N GLY A 180 12.79 -2.26 8.30
CA GLY A 180 13.28 -3.17 9.32
C GLY A 180 13.60 -4.55 8.78
N THR A 181 14.11 -5.44 9.61
CA THR A 181 14.20 -6.86 9.26
C THR A 181 12.81 -7.50 9.29
N ILE A 182 12.67 -8.65 8.63
CA ILE A 182 11.40 -9.41 8.67
C ILE A 182 11.04 -9.76 10.12
N GLU A 183 12.01 -10.13 10.94
CA GLU A 183 11.79 -10.43 12.36
C GLU A 183 11.31 -9.21 13.15
N GLN A 184 11.86 -8.02 12.87
CA GLN A 184 11.42 -6.78 13.51
C GLN A 184 9.96 -6.46 13.13
N LYS A 185 9.60 -6.57 11.84
CA LYS A 185 8.22 -6.32 11.38
C LYS A 185 7.23 -7.33 11.97
N ILE A 186 7.61 -8.60 12.10
CA ILE A 186 6.80 -9.63 12.78
C ILE A 186 6.63 -9.27 14.26
N HIS A 187 7.69 -8.81 14.94
CA HIS A 187 7.61 -8.40 16.34
C HIS A 187 6.70 -7.19 16.53
N GLN A 188 6.82 -6.15 15.69
CA GLN A 188 5.93 -4.98 15.68
C GLN A 188 4.46 -5.40 15.50
N MET A 189 4.18 -6.36 14.60
CA MET A 189 2.84 -6.92 14.41
C MET A 189 2.32 -7.60 15.70
N ALA A 190 3.17 -8.36 16.39
CA ALA A 190 2.79 -8.99 17.66
C ALA A 190 2.54 -7.95 18.77
N GLU A 191 3.38 -6.92 18.87
CA GLU A 191 3.19 -5.83 19.84
C GLU A 191 1.90 -5.03 19.56
N ALA A 192 1.49 -4.89 18.30
CA ALA A 192 0.23 -4.28 17.92
C ALA A 192 -0.99 -5.15 18.24
N GLY A 193 -0.82 -6.34 18.84
CA GLY A 193 -1.90 -7.24 19.29
C GLY A 193 -2.41 -8.18 18.22
N TYR A 194 -1.55 -8.59 17.32
CA TYR A 194 -1.83 -9.67 16.37
C TYR A 194 -0.99 -10.90 16.69
N GLU A 195 -1.54 -12.07 16.46
CA GLU A 195 -0.77 -13.31 16.29
C GLU A 195 -0.19 -13.31 14.87
N PRO A 196 1.14 -13.22 14.69
CA PRO A 196 1.76 -13.34 13.37
C PRO A 196 1.41 -14.71 12.77
N TYR A 197 0.79 -14.73 11.59
CA TYR A 197 0.22 -15.94 11.03
C TYR A 197 1.05 -16.52 9.89
N ALA A 198 1.39 -15.66 8.92
CA ALA A 198 2.24 -16.02 7.79
C ALA A 198 2.97 -14.79 7.25
N HIS A 199 4.05 -15.03 6.51
CA HIS A 199 4.72 -14.00 5.72
C HIS A 199 5.41 -14.65 4.53
N PHE A 200 5.64 -13.89 3.45
CA PHE A 200 6.45 -14.28 2.32
C PHE A 200 7.00 -13.05 1.59
N ILE A 201 8.18 -13.24 0.96
CA ILE A 201 8.85 -12.19 0.19
C ILE A 201 8.20 -12.11 -1.20
N LEU A 202 7.85 -10.91 -1.65
CA LEU A 202 7.40 -10.68 -3.01
C LEU A 202 8.57 -10.84 -3.99
N PRO A 203 8.39 -11.57 -5.10
CA PRO A 203 9.44 -11.72 -6.10
C PRO A 203 9.77 -10.38 -6.77
N GLU A 204 11.00 -10.24 -7.27
CA GLU A 204 11.44 -9.02 -7.96
C GLU A 204 10.55 -8.62 -9.15
N THR A 205 9.84 -9.59 -9.75
CA THR A 205 8.90 -9.33 -10.84
C THR A 205 7.73 -8.42 -10.45
N CYS A 206 7.37 -8.38 -9.16
CA CYS A 206 6.37 -7.44 -8.64
C CYS A 206 6.82 -5.99 -8.80
N TRP A 207 8.12 -5.74 -8.66
CA TRP A 207 8.74 -4.43 -8.84
C TRP A 207 9.03 -4.16 -10.32
N THR A 208 9.82 -5.02 -10.95
CA THR A 208 10.40 -4.77 -12.26
C THR A 208 9.37 -4.86 -13.39
N LYS A 209 8.57 -5.95 -13.41
CA LYS A 209 7.61 -6.22 -14.47
C LYS A 209 6.25 -5.57 -14.23
N ASN A 210 5.73 -5.69 -12.98
CA ASN A 210 4.35 -5.31 -12.71
C ASN A 210 4.20 -3.84 -12.33
N TYR A 211 5.26 -3.21 -11.82
CA TYR A 211 5.24 -1.82 -11.37
C TYR A 211 6.10 -0.91 -12.25
N TYR A 212 7.41 -1.13 -12.35
CA TYR A 212 8.32 -0.22 -13.07
C TYR A 212 8.20 -0.27 -14.60
N ALA A 213 7.97 -1.45 -15.18
CA ALA A 213 7.87 -1.54 -16.64
C ALA A 213 6.69 -0.73 -17.20
N PRO A 214 5.47 -0.75 -16.62
CA PRO A 214 4.37 0.11 -17.06
C PRO A 214 4.61 1.60 -16.83
N MET A 215 5.42 1.98 -15.84
CA MET A 215 5.73 3.40 -15.55
C MET A 215 6.56 4.06 -16.65
N LYS A 216 7.44 3.32 -17.34
CA LYS A 216 8.32 3.90 -18.37
C LYS A 216 7.57 4.67 -19.45
N PRO A 217 6.58 4.08 -20.17
CA PRO A 217 5.79 4.83 -21.14
C PRO A 217 4.91 5.91 -20.50
N ALA A 218 4.45 5.70 -19.24
CA ALA A 218 3.69 6.69 -18.51
C ALA A 218 4.50 7.95 -18.19
N MET A 219 5.80 7.82 -17.85
CA MET A 219 6.71 8.95 -17.62
C MET A 219 6.86 9.81 -18.87
N GLU A 220 7.00 9.19 -20.05
CA GLU A 220 7.11 9.92 -21.31
C GLU A 220 5.82 10.68 -21.63
N ALA A 221 4.67 10.04 -21.45
CA ALA A 221 3.37 10.66 -21.67
C ALA A 221 3.13 11.82 -20.68
N PHE A 222 3.48 11.62 -19.41
CA PHE A 222 3.33 12.63 -18.36
C PHE A 222 4.13 13.90 -18.66
N LEU A 223 5.42 13.77 -19.06
CA LEU A 223 6.25 14.92 -19.40
C LEU A 223 5.77 15.65 -20.68
N LYS A 224 5.11 14.94 -21.61
CA LYS A 224 4.48 15.58 -22.79
C LYS A 224 3.28 16.44 -22.41
N ASP A 225 2.54 16.04 -21.38
CA ASP A 225 1.38 16.78 -20.90
C ASP A 225 1.78 17.94 -19.96
N HIS A 226 3.03 17.93 -19.44
CA HIS A 226 3.59 18.97 -18.57
C HIS A 226 4.85 19.63 -19.19
N PRO A 227 4.77 20.23 -20.40
CA PRO A 227 5.93 20.74 -21.10
C PRO A 227 6.58 21.92 -20.35
N GLY A 228 7.86 21.75 -19.96
CA GLY A 228 8.62 22.80 -19.28
C GLY A 228 8.27 23.02 -17.81
N ASP A 229 7.43 22.16 -17.21
CA ASP A 229 7.18 22.21 -15.77
C ASP A 229 8.34 21.59 -14.98
N PRO A 230 9.08 22.38 -14.18
CA PRO A 230 10.21 21.87 -13.42
C PRO A 230 9.80 20.90 -12.32
N LYS A 231 8.59 21.02 -11.73
CA LYS A 231 8.11 20.08 -10.71
C LYS A 231 7.82 18.72 -11.32
N ALA A 232 7.19 18.68 -12.50
CA ALA A 232 6.96 17.46 -13.24
C ALA A 232 8.27 16.74 -13.60
N GLN A 233 9.29 17.51 -14.01
CA GLN A 233 10.60 16.95 -14.32
C GLN A 233 11.27 16.36 -13.06
N VAL A 234 11.28 17.09 -11.95
CA VAL A 234 11.83 16.61 -10.66
C VAL A 234 11.12 15.35 -10.20
N PHE A 235 9.79 15.30 -10.31
CA PHE A 235 9.01 14.11 -9.96
C PHE A 235 9.44 12.89 -10.78
N ILE A 236 9.54 13.02 -12.09
CA ILE A 236 9.99 11.92 -12.96
C ILE A 236 11.44 11.51 -12.69
N ASP A 237 12.32 12.45 -12.38
CA ASP A 237 13.73 12.14 -12.08
C ASP A 237 13.85 11.37 -10.76
N ARG A 238 13.03 11.67 -9.74
CA ARG A 238 12.93 10.86 -8.50
C ARG A 238 12.43 9.44 -8.75
N LEU A 239 11.43 9.27 -9.61
CA LEU A 239 10.95 7.92 -9.99
C LEU A 239 12.05 7.12 -10.73
N LYS A 240 12.84 7.77 -11.58
CA LYS A 240 13.98 7.13 -12.25
C LYS A 240 15.08 6.76 -11.26
N GLU A 241 15.34 7.62 -10.28
CA GLU A 241 16.28 7.35 -9.20
C GLU A 241 15.85 6.15 -8.36
N GLU A 242 14.57 6.08 -7.97
CA GLU A 242 13.98 4.92 -7.28
C GLU A 242 14.22 3.63 -8.07
N ILE A 243 13.87 3.64 -9.36
CA ILE A 243 14.04 2.48 -10.23
C ILE A 243 15.51 2.03 -10.28
N ALA A 244 16.42 2.97 -10.50
CA ALA A 244 17.86 2.68 -10.58
C ALA A 244 18.38 2.13 -9.24
N TYR A 245 18.00 2.76 -8.14
CA TYR A 245 18.39 2.34 -6.81
C TYR A 245 17.88 0.93 -6.46
N TYR A 246 16.62 0.62 -6.80
CA TYR A 246 16.08 -0.71 -6.61
C TYR A 246 16.81 -1.76 -7.46
N GLU A 247 17.05 -1.50 -8.74
CA GLU A 247 17.76 -2.45 -9.63
C GLU A 247 19.18 -2.79 -9.12
N GLU A 248 19.88 -1.83 -8.52
CA GLU A 248 21.20 -2.05 -7.94
C GLU A 248 21.15 -2.80 -6.60
N ASN A 249 20.06 -2.65 -5.84
CA ASN A 249 19.98 -3.09 -4.45
C ASN A 249 18.85 -4.11 -4.16
N LYS A 250 18.21 -4.67 -5.17
CA LYS A 250 17.06 -5.60 -5.06
C LYS A 250 17.35 -6.86 -4.24
N ASP A 251 18.63 -7.25 -4.07
CA ASP A 251 19.03 -8.33 -3.19
C ASP A 251 19.07 -7.92 -1.69
N CYS A 252 18.97 -6.63 -1.41
CA CYS A 252 19.07 -6.09 -0.06
C CYS A 252 17.71 -5.93 0.60
N PHE A 253 16.72 -5.43 -0.15
CA PHE A 253 15.40 -5.10 0.35
C PHE A 253 14.30 -5.35 -0.68
N GLY A 254 13.08 -5.44 -0.21
CA GLY A 254 11.90 -5.61 -1.04
C GLY A 254 10.65 -5.69 -0.19
N TYR A 255 9.49 -5.82 -0.83
CA TYR A 255 8.25 -6.01 -0.11
C TYR A 255 8.13 -7.45 0.42
N VAL A 256 7.63 -7.52 1.64
CA VAL A 256 7.22 -8.75 2.30
C VAL A 256 5.74 -8.63 2.61
N PHE A 257 4.98 -9.66 2.29
CA PHE A 257 3.61 -9.79 2.73
C PHE A 257 3.59 -10.30 4.17
N TYR A 258 2.89 -9.60 5.05
CA TYR A 258 2.69 -9.96 6.45
C TYR A 258 1.22 -10.20 6.71
N ILE A 259 0.89 -11.34 7.29
CA ILE A 259 -0.46 -11.74 7.64
C ILE A 259 -0.51 -11.97 9.14
N GLY A 260 -1.44 -11.30 9.82
CA GLY A 260 -1.64 -11.43 11.26
C GLY A 260 -3.12 -11.64 11.60
N ARG A 261 -3.37 -12.32 12.72
CA ARG A 261 -4.69 -12.56 13.28
C ARG A 261 -4.90 -11.72 14.53
N LYS A 262 -5.98 -10.95 14.61
CA LYS A 262 -6.33 -10.19 15.82
C LYS A 262 -6.59 -11.13 17.00
N VAL A 263 -5.87 -10.94 18.10
CA VAL A 263 -6.02 -11.63 19.37
C VAL A 263 -6.63 -10.73 20.45
#